data_3dd8dfba63f5bcc3224d6e9d4ded5910
#
_entry.id   3dd8dfba63f5bcc3224d6e9d4ded5910
#
_cell.length_a   1.000
_cell.length_b   1.000
_cell.length_c   1.000
_cell.angle_alpha   90.00
_cell.angle_beta   90.00
_cell.angle_gamma   90.00
#
_symmetry.space_group_name_H-M   'P 1'
#
loop_
_entity.id
_entity.type
_entity.pdbx_description
1 polymer ?
#
loop_
_entity_poly.entity_id
_entity_poly.type
_entity_poly.pdbx_seq_one_letter_code
_entity_poly.pdbx_strand_id
1 'polypeptide(L)'
;MAIFPARDRETFDPHWRRILADDSAIQKTIVHDGQVAGNIGCWRQEGRRFVGYWIGKDFWGKGLATRALQELTTEVTERPLHAWVATSNVGSIRVLEKCGFVRVGSRTTDVEELLYQLGDGL
;
A
#
# COMPACT_ATOMS: atom_id res chain seq x y z
N MET A 1 -5.07 15.31 6.75
CA MET A 1 -4.14 14.17 6.69
C MET A 1 -2.81 14.61 6.10
N ALA A 2 -1.72 14.12 6.63
CA ALA A 2 -0.39 14.37 6.09
C ALA A 2 0.37 13.05 5.94
N ILE A 3 1.30 12.99 4.99
CA ILE A 3 2.12 11.80 4.73
C ILE A 3 3.58 12.19 4.86
N PHE A 4 4.32 11.48 5.72
CA PHE A 4 5.74 11.71 5.97
C PHE A 4 6.55 10.45 5.73
N PRO A 5 7.85 10.57 5.38
CA PRO A 5 8.72 9.40 5.26
C PRO A 5 8.73 8.58 6.56
N ALA A 6 8.69 7.25 6.44
CA ALA A 6 8.73 6.36 7.58
C ALA A 6 10.11 6.41 8.26
N ARG A 7 10.14 6.08 9.55
CA ARG A 7 11.36 6.07 10.34
C ARG A 7 11.81 4.65 10.66
N ASP A 8 12.95 4.54 11.32
CA ASP A 8 13.74 3.30 11.45
C ASP A 8 13.05 2.14 12.15
N ARG A 9 12.02 2.38 12.95
CA ARG A 9 11.35 1.29 13.68
C ARG A 9 10.76 0.22 12.78
N GLU A 10 10.55 0.52 11.51
CA GLU A 10 10.07 -0.44 10.53
C GLU A 10 11.12 -1.48 10.18
N THR A 11 12.38 -1.26 10.53
CA THR A 11 13.48 -2.16 10.21
C THR A 11 13.54 -3.39 11.09
N PHE A 12 12.69 -3.51 12.13
CA PHE A 12 12.67 -4.70 12.98
C PHE A 12 12.21 -5.94 12.25
N ASP A 13 11.37 -5.79 11.23
CA ASP A 13 10.87 -6.90 10.42
C ASP A 13 11.84 -7.16 9.26
N PRO A 14 12.34 -8.39 9.07
CA PRO A 14 13.22 -8.70 7.95
C PRO A 14 12.62 -8.36 6.59
N HIS A 15 11.31 -8.48 6.44
CA HIS A 15 10.62 -8.10 5.22
C HIS A 15 10.81 -6.61 4.92
N TRP A 16 10.66 -5.77 5.93
CA TRP A 16 10.87 -4.33 5.81
C TRP A 16 12.33 -3.98 5.52
N ARG A 17 13.28 -4.75 6.06
CA ARG A 17 14.70 -4.53 5.75
C ARG A 17 14.97 -4.69 4.26
N ARG A 18 14.38 -5.70 3.63
CA ARG A 18 14.55 -5.92 2.20
C ARG A 18 13.91 -4.80 1.39
N ILE A 19 12.75 -4.34 1.80
CA ILE A 19 12.06 -3.21 1.16
C ILE A 19 12.90 -1.94 1.28
N LEU A 20 13.41 -1.63 2.47
CA LEU A 20 14.18 -0.42 2.70
C LEU A 20 15.56 -0.45 2.03
N ALA A 21 16.07 -1.63 1.70
CA ALA A 21 17.32 -1.77 0.95
C ALA A 21 17.14 -1.49 -0.55
N ASP A 22 15.91 -1.44 -1.04
CA ASP A 22 15.60 -1.11 -2.43
C ASP A 22 15.58 0.41 -2.57
N ASP A 23 16.49 0.97 -3.39
CA ASP A 23 16.58 2.41 -3.61
C ASP A 23 15.30 3.02 -4.16
N SER A 24 14.45 2.21 -4.80
CA SER A 24 13.17 2.67 -5.35
C SER A 24 12.03 2.60 -4.33
N ALA A 25 12.27 2.02 -3.16
CA ALA A 25 11.23 1.85 -2.14
C ALA A 25 10.86 3.19 -1.50
N ILE A 26 9.56 3.37 -1.26
CA ILE A 26 9.01 4.55 -0.61
C ILE A 26 8.23 4.06 0.60
N GLN A 27 8.48 4.67 1.76
CA GLN A 27 7.73 4.40 3.00
C GLN A 27 7.31 5.72 3.59
N LYS A 28 6.01 5.87 3.87
CA LYS A 28 5.46 7.10 4.40
C LYS A 28 4.53 6.81 5.57
N THR A 29 4.58 7.67 6.58
CA THR A 29 3.70 7.62 7.74
C THR A 29 2.46 8.47 7.45
N ILE A 30 1.28 7.91 7.73
CA ILE A 30 0.01 8.62 7.60
C ILE A 30 -0.30 9.25 8.96
N VAL A 31 -0.48 10.57 8.98
CA VAL A 31 -0.79 11.32 10.20
C VAL A 31 -2.17 11.96 10.07
N HIS A 32 -2.98 11.83 11.11
CA HIS A 32 -4.31 12.42 11.18
C HIS A 32 -4.49 13.10 12.53
N ASP A 33 -4.82 14.38 12.52
CA ASP A 33 -5.01 15.20 13.74
C ASP A 33 -3.80 15.10 14.68
N GLY A 34 -2.60 15.12 14.12
CA GLY A 34 -1.36 15.07 14.90
C GLY A 34 -0.98 13.69 15.42
N GLN A 35 -1.73 12.66 15.08
CA GLN A 35 -1.48 11.28 15.52
C GLN A 35 -1.10 10.38 14.35
N VAL A 36 -0.23 9.41 14.62
CA VAL A 36 0.13 8.40 13.63
C VAL A 36 -1.07 7.48 13.41
N ALA A 37 -1.64 7.51 12.23
CA ALA A 37 -2.81 6.72 11.88
C ALA A 37 -2.46 5.43 11.15
N GLY A 38 -1.30 5.37 10.50
CA GLY A 38 -0.88 4.20 9.75
C GLY A 38 0.34 4.48 8.89
N ASN A 39 0.55 3.64 7.89
CA ASN A 39 1.62 3.85 6.92
C ASN A 39 1.21 3.35 5.54
N ILE A 40 1.95 3.79 4.53
CA ILE A 40 1.78 3.37 3.16
C ILE A 40 3.16 3.28 2.51
N GLY A 41 3.34 2.29 1.64
CA GLY A 41 4.61 2.10 0.99
C GLY A 41 4.48 1.57 -0.43
N CYS A 42 5.59 1.65 -1.14
CA CYS A 42 5.72 1.18 -2.51
C CYS A 42 7.13 0.59 -2.65
N TRP A 43 7.24 -0.59 -3.26
CA TRP A 43 8.52 -1.30 -3.38
C TRP A 43 8.53 -2.18 -4.62
N ARG A 44 9.73 -2.66 -5.01
CA ARG A 44 9.84 -3.64 -6.09
C ARG A 44 10.02 -5.04 -5.50
N GLN A 45 9.36 -5.99 -6.12
CA GLN A 45 9.48 -7.39 -5.77
C GLN A 45 9.20 -8.23 -7.01
N GLU A 46 10.11 -9.14 -7.34
CA GLU A 46 9.96 -10.03 -8.50
C GLU A 46 9.69 -9.26 -9.81
N GLY A 47 10.37 -8.13 -9.98
CA GLY A 47 10.24 -7.33 -11.19
C GLY A 47 8.98 -6.50 -11.29
N ARG A 48 8.15 -6.46 -10.24
CA ARG A 48 6.91 -5.70 -10.20
C ARG A 48 6.96 -4.64 -9.12
N ARG A 49 6.21 -3.58 -9.32
CA ARG A 49 6.07 -2.49 -8.35
C ARG A 49 4.81 -2.72 -7.54
N PHE A 50 4.96 -2.89 -6.23
CA PHE A 50 3.84 -3.15 -5.31
C PHE A 50 3.60 -1.96 -4.40
N VAL A 51 2.33 -1.82 -3.97
CA VAL A 51 1.94 -0.88 -2.93
C VAL A 51 1.29 -1.65 -1.79
N GLY A 52 1.44 -1.13 -0.58
CA GLY A 52 0.80 -1.68 0.60
C GLY A 52 0.57 -0.59 1.62
N TYR A 53 -0.45 -0.76 2.46
CA TYR A 53 -0.79 0.23 3.48
C TYR A 53 -1.44 -0.44 4.67
N TRP A 54 -1.39 0.26 5.79
CA TRP A 54 -2.02 -0.16 7.03
C TRP A 54 -2.57 1.06 7.75
N ILE A 55 -3.79 0.94 8.26
CA ILE A 55 -4.45 1.99 9.04
C ILE A 55 -4.84 1.40 10.39
N GLY A 56 -4.49 2.10 11.46
CA GLY A 56 -4.87 1.71 12.82
C GLY A 56 -6.39 1.70 12.97
N LYS A 57 -6.88 0.75 13.76
CA LYS A 57 -8.32 0.52 13.93
C LYS A 57 -9.09 1.78 14.33
N ASP A 58 -8.50 2.62 15.18
CA ASP A 58 -9.14 3.85 15.67
C ASP A 58 -9.35 4.89 14.57
N PHE A 59 -8.71 4.70 13.42
CA PHE A 59 -8.76 5.63 12.30
C PHE A 59 -9.53 5.10 11.10
N TRP A 60 -10.18 3.95 11.24
CA TRP A 60 -11.00 3.38 10.17
C TRP A 60 -12.24 4.24 9.91
N GLY A 61 -12.76 4.17 8.69
CA GLY A 61 -13.98 4.86 8.32
C GLY A 61 -13.82 6.35 8.04
N LYS A 62 -12.57 6.84 7.97
CA LYS A 62 -12.28 8.27 7.74
C LYS A 62 -11.75 8.54 6.33
N GLY A 63 -11.65 7.53 5.48
CA GLY A 63 -11.14 7.70 4.12
C GLY A 63 -9.64 7.91 4.03
N LEU A 64 -8.88 7.66 5.09
CA LEU A 64 -7.44 7.93 5.13
C LEU A 64 -6.66 7.06 4.17
N ALA A 65 -6.97 5.76 4.09
CA ALA A 65 -6.28 4.85 3.17
C ALA A 65 -6.51 5.26 1.71
N THR A 66 -7.75 5.63 1.37
CA THR A 66 -8.08 6.08 0.01
C THR A 66 -7.28 7.33 -0.36
N ARG A 67 -7.24 8.32 0.52
CA ARG A 67 -6.49 9.56 0.27
C ARG A 67 -5.00 9.30 0.19
N ALA A 68 -4.46 8.47 1.08
CA ALA A 68 -3.04 8.14 1.08
C ALA A 68 -2.65 7.42 -0.22
N LEU A 69 -3.46 6.48 -0.68
CA LEU A 69 -3.19 5.75 -1.91
C LEU A 69 -3.30 6.67 -3.13
N GLN A 70 -4.28 7.59 -3.16
CA GLN A 70 -4.40 8.57 -4.23
C GLN A 70 -3.17 9.47 -4.31
N GLU A 71 -2.68 9.94 -3.16
CA GLU A 71 -1.46 10.76 -3.11
C GLU A 71 -0.23 9.98 -3.56
N LEU A 72 -0.10 8.73 -3.12
CA LEU A 72 1.03 7.89 -3.51
C LEU A 72 1.03 7.63 -5.02
N THR A 73 -0.12 7.32 -5.60
CA THR A 73 -0.22 7.03 -7.04
C THR A 73 -0.03 8.27 -7.90
N THR A 74 -0.21 9.45 -7.34
CA THR A 74 0.12 10.71 -8.00
C THR A 74 1.63 10.97 -7.97
N GLU A 75 2.27 10.67 -6.85
CA GLU A 75 3.72 10.81 -6.68
C GLU A 75 4.48 9.76 -7.47
N VAL A 76 4.06 8.50 -7.40
CA VAL A 76 4.67 7.39 -8.11
C VAL A 76 3.91 7.18 -9.43
N THR A 77 4.52 7.63 -10.52
CA THR A 77 3.88 7.58 -11.84
C THR A 77 4.16 6.29 -12.60
N GLU A 78 5.04 5.44 -12.09
CA GLU A 78 5.37 4.15 -12.71
C GLU A 78 4.11 3.27 -12.78
N ARG A 79 3.94 2.59 -13.91
CA ARG A 79 2.81 1.67 -14.14
C ARG A 79 3.32 0.40 -14.79
N PRO A 80 2.72 -0.77 -14.52
CA PRO A 80 1.61 -0.93 -13.57
C PRO A 80 2.08 -0.94 -12.12
N LEU A 81 1.18 -0.57 -11.21
CA LEU A 81 1.35 -0.80 -9.78
C LEU A 81 0.48 -2.00 -9.39
N HIS A 82 0.94 -2.79 -8.41
CA HIS A 82 0.23 -3.98 -7.96
C HIS A 82 -0.01 -3.94 -6.46
N ALA A 83 -1.05 -4.63 -6.01
CA ALA A 83 -1.32 -4.81 -4.58
C ALA A 83 -1.96 -6.16 -4.33
N TRP A 84 -1.48 -6.87 -3.31
CA TRP A 84 -2.13 -8.07 -2.81
C TRP A 84 -3.10 -7.67 -1.70
N VAL A 85 -4.28 -8.29 -1.66
CA VAL A 85 -5.28 -8.04 -0.64
C VAL A 85 -6.00 -9.35 -0.32
N ALA A 86 -6.19 -9.64 0.97
CA ALA A 86 -6.97 -10.81 1.38
C ALA A 86 -8.43 -10.65 0.95
N THR A 87 -9.06 -11.74 0.49
CA THR A 87 -10.46 -11.72 0.05
C THR A 87 -11.40 -11.27 1.16
N SER A 88 -11.03 -11.51 2.41
CA SER A 88 -11.82 -11.10 3.58
C SER A 88 -11.69 -9.62 3.92
N ASN A 89 -10.70 -8.93 3.35
CA ASN A 89 -10.47 -7.52 3.66
C ASN A 89 -11.26 -6.61 2.72
N VAL A 90 -12.57 -6.56 2.93
CA VAL A 90 -13.50 -5.81 2.09
C VAL A 90 -13.16 -4.32 2.07
N GLY A 91 -12.75 -3.76 3.20
CA GLY A 91 -12.38 -2.34 3.27
C GLY A 91 -11.22 -1.99 2.37
N SER A 92 -10.18 -2.82 2.36
CA SER A 92 -9.00 -2.60 1.50
C SER A 92 -9.34 -2.80 0.02
N ILE A 93 -10.18 -3.78 -0.29
CA ILE A 93 -10.65 -4.00 -1.67
C ILE A 93 -11.36 -2.74 -2.19
N ARG A 94 -12.23 -2.14 -1.37
CA ARG A 94 -12.93 -0.90 -1.76
C ARG A 94 -11.95 0.26 -1.98
N VAL A 95 -10.94 0.37 -1.14
CA VAL A 95 -9.91 1.42 -1.28
C VAL A 95 -9.19 1.26 -2.63
N LEU A 96 -8.75 0.06 -2.95
CA LEU A 96 -8.06 -0.21 -4.22
C LEU A 96 -8.97 0.13 -5.40
N GLU A 97 -10.22 -0.32 -5.38
CA GLU A 97 -11.15 -0.07 -6.47
C GLU A 97 -11.47 1.42 -6.64
N LYS A 98 -11.61 2.16 -5.54
CA LYS A 98 -11.82 3.60 -5.58
C LYS A 98 -10.65 4.35 -6.20
N CYS A 99 -9.45 3.81 -6.06
CA CYS A 99 -8.23 4.41 -6.62
C CYS A 99 -7.92 3.93 -8.04
N GLY A 100 -8.83 3.20 -8.66
CA GLY A 100 -8.70 2.78 -10.05
C GLY A 100 -8.00 1.45 -10.26
N PHE A 101 -7.66 0.73 -9.19
CA PHE A 101 -7.09 -0.60 -9.31
C PHE A 101 -8.16 -1.60 -9.74
N VAL A 102 -7.77 -2.56 -10.57
CA VAL A 102 -8.67 -3.62 -11.02
C VAL A 102 -8.08 -4.99 -10.68
N ARG A 103 -8.94 -5.95 -10.40
CA ARG A 103 -8.53 -7.31 -10.08
C ARG A 103 -7.97 -7.98 -11.33
N VAL A 104 -6.76 -8.55 -11.21
CA VAL A 104 -6.10 -9.24 -12.32
C VAL A 104 -5.69 -10.67 -12.00
N GLY A 105 -5.77 -11.11 -10.74
CA GLY A 105 -5.38 -12.46 -10.38
C GLY A 105 -5.71 -12.80 -8.95
N SER A 106 -5.25 -13.97 -8.54
CA SER A 106 -5.43 -14.46 -7.17
C SER A 106 -4.33 -15.45 -6.82
N ARG A 107 -4.15 -15.71 -5.54
CA ARG A 107 -3.28 -16.77 -5.04
C ARG A 107 -3.80 -17.25 -3.69
N THR A 108 -3.37 -18.44 -3.28
CA THR A 108 -3.64 -18.97 -1.95
C THR A 108 -2.30 -19.15 -1.23
N THR A 109 -2.17 -18.51 -0.09
CA THR A 109 -1.05 -18.71 0.84
C THR A 109 -1.66 -19.29 2.12
N ASP A 110 -1.47 -18.65 3.28
CA ASP A 110 -2.23 -19.00 4.48
C ASP A 110 -3.69 -18.58 4.34
N VAL A 111 -3.95 -17.57 3.50
CA VAL A 111 -5.28 -17.07 3.18
C VAL A 111 -5.40 -16.89 1.68
N GLU A 112 -6.62 -16.80 1.18
CA GLU A 112 -6.86 -16.48 -0.21
C GLU A 112 -6.69 -14.99 -0.42
N GLU A 113 -5.91 -14.62 -1.43
CA GLU A 113 -5.60 -13.24 -1.76
C GLU A 113 -5.91 -12.91 -3.22
N LEU A 114 -6.28 -11.67 -3.46
CA LEU A 114 -6.51 -11.14 -4.81
C LEU A 114 -5.35 -10.23 -5.20
N LEU A 115 -4.99 -10.26 -6.48
CA LEU A 115 -4.01 -9.33 -7.04
C LEU A 115 -4.75 -8.22 -7.77
N TYR A 116 -4.49 -6.98 -7.39
CA TYR A 116 -5.01 -5.80 -8.02
C TYR A 116 -3.91 -5.05 -8.76
N GLN A 117 -4.28 -4.36 -9.84
CA GLN A 117 -3.33 -3.67 -10.71
C GLN A 117 -3.87 -2.31 -11.11
N LEU A 118 -3.02 -1.29 -11.05
CA LEU A 118 -3.31 0.04 -11.57
C LEU A 118 -2.46 0.26 -12.81
N GLY A 119 -3.12 0.56 -13.94
CA GLY A 119 -2.47 0.65 -15.24
C GLY A 119 -2.30 -0.73 -15.87
N ASP A 120 -1.97 -0.77 -17.14
CA ASP A 120 -1.91 -2.00 -17.92
C ASP A 120 -0.48 -2.45 -18.26
N GLY A 121 0.52 -1.69 -17.91
CA GLY A 121 1.91 -2.06 -18.16
C GLY A 121 2.38 -1.93 -19.60
N LEU A 122 1.63 -1.25 -20.42
CA LEU A 122 1.99 -1.04 -21.82
C LEU A 122 2.75 0.25 -22.04
#